data_c1da6c8f27b95705a1d89642934aa0e8
#
_entry.id   c1da6c8f27b95705a1d89642934aa0e8
#
_cell.length_a   1.000
_cell.length_b   1.000
_cell.length_c   1.000
_cell.angle_alpha   90.00
_cell.angle_beta   90.00
_cell.angle_gamma   90.00
#
_symmetry.space_group_name_H-M   'P 1'
#
loop_
_entity.id
_entity.type
_entity.pdbx_description
1 polymer ?
#
loop_
_entity_poly.entity_id
_entity_poly.type
_entity_poly.pdbx_seq_one_letter_code
_entity_poly.pdbx_strand_id
1 'polypeptide(L)'
;MKFRITLFLALYFTFSFSQDLKIPVDTAYVTNNSVTIKGKQINYKAETGFQPVWDADGKMIASLYYTYYKRTNDTKDNNRPIIYSFNGGPGSASVWMHIAYTGPKILKIDDEGYPVQPYGVKDNPNSILDVADIVFINPVNTGYSRKVAGKDGKMPDDNLFFGVNADVKYLASWMNTFTTRHNRWESPKYIIGESYGGTRVMGLSLELQNSQWMYLNGVIMVSPADYKVLRVGGPLASSLNLPYYTAAAWYHKMLPSDLQSKDLLEILPGAEDFAINELIPAISKGGFIRDSEKLIIAKQMSYYSGLSEKVILQQNLDVPNRFFWKELLRDESGYTVGRLDSRYLGIDRSVAGERPDYSAELTSWLHSFTPAINYYLREELNFETDLKYNM
;
A
#
# COMPACT_ATOMS: atom_id res chain seq x y z
N MET A 1 24.49 -78.35 -22.65
CA MET A 1 24.83 -77.44 -21.58
C MET A 1 24.01 -76.14 -21.76
N LYS A 2 22.94 -75.97 -21.01
CA LYS A 2 22.07 -74.76 -21.10
C LYS A 2 22.45 -73.80 -19.92
N PHE A 3 23.08 -72.69 -20.25
CA PHE A 3 23.34 -71.61 -19.30
C PHE A 3 22.05 -70.84 -19.02
N ARG A 4 21.57 -70.83 -17.77
CA ARG A 4 20.51 -69.93 -17.29
C ARG A 4 21.17 -68.69 -16.72
N ILE A 5 20.97 -67.55 -17.37
CA ILE A 5 21.35 -66.27 -16.85
C ILE A 5 20.18 -65.76 -15.96
N THR A 6 20.41 -65.69 -14.63
CA THR A 6 19.44 -65.08 -13.69
C THR A 6 19.78 -63.62 -13.58
N LEU A 7 18.87 -62.82 -14.13
CA LEU A 7 18.97 -61.36 -14.04
C LEU A 7 18.47 -60.88 -12.68
N PHE A 8 19.39 -60.39 -11.82
CA PHE A 8 19.04 -59.74 -10.56
C PHE A 8 18.65 -58.29 -10.84
N LEU A 9 17.33 -58.00 -10.73
CA LEU A 9 16.81 -56.63 -10.79
C LEU A 9 16.98 -56.01 -9.39
N ALA A 10 18.00 -55.17 -9.19
CA ALA A 10 18.12 -54.35 -7.98
C ALA A 10 17.16 -53.16 -8.07
N LEU A 11 16.05 -53.24 -7.32
CA LEU A 11 15.18 -52.07 -7.12
C LEU A 11 15.88 -51.09 -6.18
N TYR A 12 16.39 -49.99 -6.76
CA TYR A 12 16.79 -48.79 -5.99
C TYR A 12 15.52 -48.07 -5.56
N PHE A 13 15.12 -48.20 -4.32
CA PHE A 13 14.17 -47.32 -3.67
C PHE A 13 14.87 -45.99 -3.37
N THR A 14 14.70 -45.00 -4.21
CA THR A 14 15.01 -43.61 -3.86
C THR A 14 13.94 -43.09 -2.91
N PHE A 15 14.24 -43.07 -1.62
CA PHE A 15 13.42 -42.34 -0.65
C PHE A 15 13.59 -40.85 -0.95
N SER A 16 12.63 -40.28 -1.68
CA SER A 16 12.50 -38.82 -1.75
C SER A 16 11.94 -38.33 -0.43
N PHE A 17 12.82 -37.88 0.47
CA PHE A 17 12.38 -37.13 1.63
C PHE A 17 11.81 -35.81 1.12
N SER A 18 10.51 -35.64 1.18
CA SER A 18 9.91 -34.31 1.06
C SER A 18 10.45 -33.47 2.21
N GLN A 19 11.30 -32.52 1.91
CA GLN A 19 11.81 -31.60 2.92
C GLN A 19 10.76 -30.53 3.13
N ASP A 20 10.17 -30.46 4.33
CA ASP A 20 9.22 -29.42 4.67
C ASP A 20 9.86 -28.02 4.49
N LEU A 21 9.08 -27.10 3.95
CA LEU A 21 9.52 -25.72 3.75
C LEU A 21 9.81 -25.06 5.10
N LYS A 22 11.10 -24.81 5.38
CA LYS A 22 11.51 -24.20 6.64
C LYS A 22 11.30 -22.68 6.59
N ILE A 23 10.63 -22.14 7.59
CA ILE A 23 10.49 -20.71 7.79
C ILE A 23 11.76 -20.19 8.50
N PRO A 24 12.55 -19.29 7.88
CA PRO A 24 13.67 -18.65 8.56
C PRO A 24 13.18 -17.80 9.72
N VAL A 25 13.89 -17.80 10.84
CA VAL A 25 13.36 -17.16 12.07
C VAL A 25 14.22 -16.05 12.64
N ASP A 26 15.51 -16.07 12.46
CA ASP A 26 16.44 -15.05 12.99
C ASP A 26 17.67 -15.01 12.09
N THR A 27 17.50 -14.47 10.89
CA THR A 27 18.54 -14.43 9.85
C THR A 27 18.57 -13.06 9.21
N ALA A 28 19.75 -12.60 8.84
CA ALA A 28 19.93 -11.36 8.09
C ALA A 28 21.06 -11.51 7.07
N TYR A 29 20.84 -10.91 5.91
CA TYR A 29 21.81 -10.76 4.83
C TYR A 29 22.13 -9.28 4.68
N VAL A 30 23.40 -8.93 4.58
CA VAL A 30 23.86 -7.55 4.49
C VAL A 30 24.61 -7.34 3.19
N THR A 31 24.21 -6.34 2.42
CA THR A 31 24.87 -5.91 1.20
C THR A 31 25.27 -4.43 1.28
N ASN A 32 26.33 -4.05 0.54
CA ASN A 32 26.74 -2.65 0.40
C ASN A 32 26.29 -2.15 -0.97
N ASN A 33 25.60 -1.03 -0.97
CA ASN A 33 24.93 -0.50 -2.16
C ASN A 33 25.13 1.01 -2.24
N SER A 34 24.76 1.60 -3.37
CA SER A 34 24.69 3.03 -3.56
C SER A 34 23.46 3.42 -4.36
N VAL A 35 23.03 4.66 -4.21
CA VAL A 35 21.92 5.26 -4.94
C VAL A 35 22.19 6.73 -5.16
N THR A 36 21.77 7.29 -6.29
CA THR A 36 21.84 8.72 -6.53
C THR A 36 20.53 9.40 -6.17
N ILE A 37 20.55 10.24 -5.13
CA ILE A 37 19.40 11.00 -4.64
C ILE A 37 19.67 12.49 -4.82
N LYS A 38 18.80 13.21 -5.53
CA LYS A 38 18.95 14.65 -5.80
C LYS A 38 20.36 15.03 -6.31
N GLY A 39 20.92 14.18 -7.18
CA GLY A 39 22.23 14.37 -7.76
C GLY A 39 23.43 14.02 -6.85
N LYS A 40 23.20 13.49 -5.64
CA LYS A 40 24.25 13.07 -4.70
C LYS A 40 24.27 11.56 -4.56
N GLN A 41 25.45 10.97 -4.66
CA GLN A 41 25.63 9.54 -4.39
C GLN A 41 25.59 9.28 -2.88
N ILE A 42 24.67 8.40 -2.48
CA ILE A 42 24.46 7.94 -1.10
C ILE A 42 24.88 6.47 -1.04
N ASN A 43 25.92 6.16 -0.25
CA ASN A 43 26.29 4.78 0.05
C ASN A 43 25.49 4.28 1.25
N TYR A 44 25.02 3.04 1.19
CA TYR A 44 24.22 2.46 2.25
C TYR A 44 24.46 0.96 2.39
N LYS A 45 24.18 0.44 3.57
CA LYS A 45 24.00 -0.99 3.82
C LYS A 45 22.53 -1.31 3.71
N ALA A 46 22.21 -2.37 2.99
CA ALA A 46 20.91 -3.00 3.00
C ALA A 46 21.03 -4.28 3.82
N GLU A 47 20.24 -4.37 4.88
CA GLU A 47 20.06 -5.58 5.68
C GLU A 47 18.66 -6.12 5.44
N THR A 48 18.56 -7.34 4.95
CA THR A 48 17.27 -7.99 4.71
C THR A 48 17.24 -9.35 5.38
N GLY A 49 16.13 -9.67 6.02
CA GLY A 49 16.06 -10.92 6.78
C GLY A 49 14.81 -11.05 7.63
N PHE A 50 14.94 -11.84 8.67
CA PHE A 50 13.84 -12.19 9.57
C PHE A 50 14.19 -11.88 11.01
N GLN A 51 13.25 -11.30 11.73
CA GLN A 51 13.33 -11.14 13.18
C GLN A 51 12.11 -11.76 13.83
N PRO A 52 12.29 -12.56 14.90
CA PRO A 52 11.19 -13.20 15.62
C PRO A 52 10.25 -12.22 16.31
N VAL A 53 9.02 -12.66 16.50
CA VAL A 53 8.05 -12.11 17.46
C VAL A 53 7.85 -13.13 18.56
N TRP A 54 7.90 -12.69 19.81
CA TRP A 54 7.62 -13.51 20.98
C TRP A 54 6.33 -13.07 21.66
N ASP A 55 5.64 -14.02 22.26
CA ASP A 55 4.55 -13.74 23.18
C ASP A 55 5.07 -13.31 24.58
N ALA A 56 4.16 -13.09 25.52
CA ALA A 56 4.49 -12.67 26.88
C ALA A 56 5.31 -13.70 27.66
N ASP A 57 5.22 -14.97 27.30
CA ASP A 57 5.96 -16.08 27.92
C ASP A 57 7.33 -16.33 27.23
N GLY A 58 7.70 -15.49 26.28
CA GLY A 58 8.93 -15.62 25.51
C GLY A 58 8.92 -16.74 24.47
N LYS A 59 7.74 -17.30 24.14
CA LYS A 59 7.57 -18.28 23.10
C LYS A 59 7.50 -17.56 21.74
N MET A 60 8.30 -18.01 20.79
CA MET A 60 8.24 -17.48 19.43
C MET A 60 6.92 -17.85 18.76
N ILE A 61 6.24 -16.84 18.21
CA ILE A 61 4.92 -16.98 17.58
C ILE A 61 4.90 -16.59 16.10
N ALA A 62 5.86 -15.78 15.65
CA ALA A 62 5.99 -15.40 14.25
C ALA A 62 7.44 -15.03 13.90
N SER A 63 7.72 -14.99 12.62
CA SER A 63 8.96 -14.51 12.03
C SER A 63 8.62 -13.44 11.01
N LEU A 64 9.01 -12.19 11.26
CA LEU A 64 8.72 -11.07 10.38
C LEU A 64 9.91 -10.78 9.47
N TYR A 65 9.61 -10.75 8.20
CA TYR A 65 10.54 -10.32 7.16
C TYR A 65 10.62 -8.79 7.12
N TYR A 66 11.83 -8.26 7.03
CA TYR A 66 12.09 -6.82 6.94
C TYR A 66 13.21 -6.53 5.96
N THR A 67 13.29 -5.26 5.51
CA THR A 67 14.45 -4.71 4.81
C THR A 67 14.82 -3.38 5.45
N TYR A 68 16.06 -3.27 5.92
CA TYR A 68 16.60 -2.09 6.59
C TYR A 68 17.70 -1.46 5.75
N TYR A 69 17.52 -0.20 5.41
CA TYR A 69 18.50 0.62 4.69
C TYR A 69 19.15 1.61 5.64
N LYS A 70 20.45 1.49 5.81
CA LYS A 70 21.25 2.35 6.68
C LYS A 70 22.33 3.05 5.85
N ARG A 71 22.31 4.37 5.81
CA ARG A 71 23.35 5.18 5.17
C ARG A 71 24.70 4.98 5.85
N THR A 72 25.80 4.96 5.08
CA THR A 72 27.14 4.68 5.58
C THR A 72 28.14 5.83 5.40
N ASN A 73 27.80 6.88 4.70
CA ASN A 73 28.70 8.00 4.45
C ASN A 73 29.00 8.86 5.70
N ASP A 74 28.18 8.73 6.73
CA ASP A 74 28.30 9.53 7.96
C ASP A 74 28.86 8.65 9.09
N THR A 75 30.14 8.79 9.37
CA THR A 75 30.91 7.87 10.23
C THR A 75 30.63 7.99 11.74
N LYS A 76 29.73 8.88 12.20
CA LYS A 76 29.51 9.13 13.64
C LYS A 76 28.06 9.25 14.09
N ASP A 77 27.06 8.98 13.23
CA ASP A 77 25.72 9.42 13.55
C ASP A 77 24.75 8.28 13.94
N ASN A 78 24.86 7.82 15.19
CA ASN A 78 23.77 7.08 15.84
C ASN A 78 22.51 7.95 16.03
N ASN A 79 22.63 9.27 15.84
CA ASN A 79 21.54 10.24 15.96
C ASN A 79 20.76 10.44 14.65
N ARG A 80 21.17 9.75 13.57
CA ARG A 80 20.43 9.82 12.31
C ARG A 80 19.00 9.28 12.50
N PRO A 81 17.94 9.95 11.99
CA PRO A 81 16.56 9.49 12.12
C PRO A 81 16.37 8.07 11.56
N ILE A 82 15.49 7.30 12.19
CA ILE A 82 15.01 6.02 11.69
C ILE A 82 13.50 6.07 11.44
N ILE A 83 13.08 5.57 10.29
CA ILE A 83 11.67 5.51 9.89
C ILE A 83 11.26 4.05 9.75
N TYR A 84 10.21 3.65 10.46
CA TYR A 84 9.54 2.34 10.30
C TYR A 84 8.38 2.49 9.35
N SER A 85 8.40 1.72 8.26
CA SER A 85 7.50 1.90 7.12
C SER A 85 6.56 0.71 6.94
N PHE A 86 5.27 1.01 6.73
CA PHE A 86 4.20 0.02 6.54
C PHE A 86 3.31 0.39 5.37
N ASN A 87 2.88 -0.61 4.61
CA ASN A 87 1.68 -0.50 3.78
C ASN A 87 0.42 -0.85 4.58
N GLY A 88 -0.71 -0.70 3.92
CA GLY A 88 -2.04 -0.91 4.48
C GLY A 88 -2.66 -2.26 4.13
N GLY A 89 -3.79 -2.21 3.51
CA GLY A 89 -4.68 -3.33 3.18
C GLY A 89 -5.93 -3.31 4.06
N PRO A 90 -5.99 -3.89 5.26
CA PRO A 90 -4.95 -4.69 5.94
C PRO A 90 -4.55 -5.94 5.16
N GLY A 91 -3.33 -6.42 5.41
CA GLY A 91 -2.82 -7.65 4.81
C GLY A 91 -1.95 -7.46 3.56
N SER A 92 -1.55 -6.23 3.20
CA SER A 92 -0.56 -5.99 2.17
C SER A 92 0.87 -6.01 2.71
N ALA A 93 1.79 -6.56 1.92
CA ALA A 93 3.21 -6.40 2.15
C ALA A 93 3.63 -4.93 2.00
N SER A 94 4.74 -4.54 2.62
CA SER A 94 5.26 -3.16 2.53
C SER A 94 5.92 -2.83 1.19
N VAL A 95 5.60 -3.58 0.13
CA VAL A 95 6.21 -3.50 -1.18
C VAL A 95 5.98 -2.17 -1.90
N TRP A 96 4.78 -1.57 -1.74
CA TRP A 96 4.45 -0.29 -2.36
C TRP A 96 5.30 0.83 -1.79
N MET A 97 5.35 0.95 -0.45
CA MET A 97 6.22 1.90 0.21
C MET A 97 7.70 1.64 -0.12
N HIS A 98 8.09 0.36 -0.28
CA HIS A 98 9.45 -0.07 -0.51
C HIS A 98 9.94 0.30 -1.91
N ILE A 99 9.28 -0.19 -2.97
CA ILE A 99 9.74 -0.03 -4.36
C ILE A 99 8.82 0.82 -5.24
N ALA A 100 7.89 1.59 -4.65
CA ALA A 100 7.12 2.57 -5.40
C ALA A 100 7.21 3.99 -4.85
N TYR A 101 7.62 4.18 -3.58
CA TYR A 101 7.63 5.51 -2.97
C TYR A 101 8.97 5.89 -2.32
N THR A 102 9.33 5.28 -1.19
CA THR A 102 10.33 5.83 -0.26
C THR A 102 11.67 5.13 -0.26
N GLY A 103 11.75 3.91 -0.74
CA GLY A 103 12.98 3.12 -0.78
C GLY A 103 14.04 3.68 -1.72
N PRO A 104 15.28 3.19 -1.63
CA PRO A 104 16.38 3.63 -2.50
C PRO A 104 16.21 3.22 -3.96
N LYS A 105 15.39 2.22 -4.21
CA LYS A 105 15.02 1.77 -5.56
C LYS A 105 13.53 1.95 -5.77
N ILE A 106 13.16 2.28 -7.01
CA ILE A 106 11.77 2.43 -7.43
C ILE A 106 11.50 1.58 -8.67
N LEU A 107 10.28 1.10 -8.82
CA LEU A 107 9.84 0.35 -9.99
C LEU A 107 10.22 1.08 -11.28
N LYS A 108 10.66 0.35 -12.29
CA LYS A 108 10.89 0.93 -13.64
C LYS A 108 9.55 1.34 -14.22
N ILE A 109 9.34 2.65 -14.33
CA ILE A 109 8.16 3.28 -14.90
C ILE A 109 8.60 4.31 -15.93
N ASP A 110 7.75 4.57 -16.93
CA ASP A 110 7.90 5.68 -17.88
C ASP A 110 7.47 7.03 -17.28
N ASP A 111 7.48 8.09 -18.08
CA ASP A 111 7.12 9.44 -17.63
C ASP A 111 5.61 9.58 -17.34
N GLU A 112 4.79 8.72 -17.90
CA GLU A 112 3.35 8.65 -17.65
C GLU A 112 3.02 7.77 -16.43
N GLY A 113 4.02 7.07 -15.89
CA GLY A 113 3.91 6.24 -14.71
C GLY A 113 3.57 4.78 -14.98
N TYR A 114 3.58 4.29 -16.23
CA TYR A 114 3.34 2.88 -16.53
C TYR A 114 4.60 2.02 -16.39
N PRO A 115 4.46 0.77 -15.90
CA PRO A 115 5.59 -0.15 -15.79
C PRO A 115 6.22 -0.49 -17.13
N VAL A 116 7.55 -0.42 -17.21
CA VAL A 116 8.32 -0.70 -18.43
C VAL A 116 8.98 -2.06 -18.35
N GLN A 117 8.90 -2.84 -19.44
CA GLN A 117 9.58 -4.13 -19.57
C GLN A 117 11.07 -3.97 -19.98
N PRO A 118 11.98 -4.85 -19.55
CA PRO A 118 11.75 -5.90 -18.52
C PRO A 118 11.50 -5.28 -17.15
N TYR A 119 10.50 -5.84 -16.44
CA TYR A 119 10.13 -5.32 -15.12
C TYR A 119 11.30 -5.44 -14.14
N GLY A 120 11.47 -4.43 -13.33
CA GLY A 120 12.56 -4.35 -12.37
C GLY A 120 12.55 -3.01 -11.65
N VAL A 121 13.64 -2.69 -11.00
CA VAL A 121 13.81 -1.43 -10.26
C VAL A 121 14.88 -0.55 -10.90
N LYS A 122 14.82 0.74 -10.63
CA LYS A 122 15.83 1.76 -10.94
C LYS A 122 16.11 2.59 -9.69
N ASP A 123 17.17 3.39 -9.69
CA ASP A 123 17.46 4.33 -8.61
C ASP A 123 16.27 5.25 -8.37
N ASN A 124 15.93 5.47 -7.09
CA ASN A 124 14.90 6.43 -6.69
C ASN A 124 15.54 7.79 -6.37
N PRO A 125 15.44 8.78 -7.27
CA PRO A 125 16.05 10.10 -7.04
C PRO A 125 15.37 10.88 -5.91
N ASN A 126 14.21 10.42 -5.44
CA ASN A 126 13.41 11.05 -4.39
C ASN A 126 13.33 10.20 -3.11
N SER A 127 14.20 9.19 -2.97
CA SER A 127 14.22 8.38 -1.76
C SER A 127 14.48 9.21 -0.51
N ILE A 128 13.78 8.90 0.56
CA ILE A 128 13.98 9.53 1.87
C ILE A 128 15.25 9.04 2.59
N LEU A 129 16.02 8.16 1.98
CA LEU A 129 17.31 7.70 2.51
C LEU A 129 18.36 8.84 2.57
N ASP A 130 18.14 9.96 1.93
CA ASP A 130 18.99 11.15 2.09
C ASP A 130 18.85 11.80 3.48
N VAL A 131 17.71 11.66 4.14
CA VAL A 131 17.42 12.30 5.44
C VAL A 131 17.27 11.32 6.60
N ALA A 132 16.89 10.06 6.35
CA ALA A 132 16.64 9.05 7.39
C ALA A 132 17.03 7.65 6.94
N ASP A 133 17.34 6.77 7.88
CA ASP A 133 17.41 5.33 7.64
C ASP A 133 15.99 4.75 7.64
N ILE A 134 15.75 3.68 6.87
CA ILE A 134 14.39 3.20 6.61
C ILE A 134 14.29 1.70 6.90
N VAL A 135 13.26 1.29 7.62
CA VAL A 135 12.92 -0.12 7.86
C VAL A 135 11.56 -0.43 7.25
N PHE A 136 11.53 -1.24 6.22
CA PHE A 136 10.29 -1.79 5.64
C PHE A 136 9.93 -3.07 6.36
N ILE A 137 8.80 -3.07 7.06
CA ILE A 137 8.35 -4.20 7.88
C ILE A 137 7.15 -4.83 7.19
N ASN A 138 7.20 -6.14 7.01
CA ASN A 138 6.06 -6.89 6.49
C ASN A 138 5.32 -7.52 7.67
N PRO A 139 4.08 -7.13 7.97
CA PRO A 139 3.26 -7.76 9.00
C PRO A 139 3.07 -9.27 8.77
N VAL A 140 2.64 -10.00 9.79
CA VAL A 140 2.41 -11.45 9.71
C VAL A 140 1.57 -11.82 8.49
N ASN A 141 1.99 -12.87 7.78
CA ASN A 141 1.40 -13.40 6.54
C ASN A 141 1.50 -12.47 5.32
N THR A 142 2.26 -11.39 5.38
CA THR A 142 2.59 -10.54 4.23
C THR A 142 4.07 -10.65 3.86
N GLY A 143 4.42 -10.36 2.63
CA GLY A 143 5.78 -10.59 2.14
C GLY A 143 6.22 -12.03 2.43
N TYR A 144 7.37 -12.18 3.03
CA TYR A 144 7.87 -13.48 3.50
C TYR A 144 7.57 -13.75 4.97
N SER A 145 6.92 -12.85 5.69
CA SER A 145 6.54 -13.02 7.10
C SER A 145 5.55 -14.15 7.30
N ARG A 146 5.77 -14.98 8.30
CA ARG A 146 4.91 -16.15 8.61
C ARG A 146 4.72 -16.31 10.11
N LYS A 147 3.59 -16.90 10.49
CA LYS A 147 3.43 -17.49 11.81
C LYS A 147 4.37 -18.68 11.94
N VAL A 148 4.85 -18.94 13.15
CA VAL A 148 5.76 -20.05 13.44
C VAL A 148 5.11 -20.98 14.46
N ALA A 149 5.06 -22.27 14.14
CA ALA A 149 4.53 -23.28 15.05
C ALA A 149 5.38 -23.38 16.32
N GLY A 150 4.72 -23.59 17.44
CA GLY A 150 5.39 -23.88 18.70
C GLY A 150 6.09 -25.24 18.69
N LYS A 151 6.84 -25.54 19.75
CA LYS A 151 7.52 -26.84 19.93
C LYS A 151 6.56 -28.03 19.93
N ASP A 152 5.30 -27.77 20.24
CA ASP A 152 4.18 -28.74 20.19
C ASP A 152 3.57 -28.92 18.79
N GLY A 153 4.13 -28.25 17.77
CA GLY A 153 3.63 -28.29 16.40
C GLY A 153 2.38 -27.44 16.17
N LYS A 154 1.83 -26.79 17.19
CA LYS A 154 0.62 -25.97 17.05
C LYS A 154 0.94 -24.58 16.55
N MET A 155 0.16 -24.11 15.57
CA MET A 155 0.21 -22.72 15.12
C MET A 155 -0.39 -21.78 16.18
N PRO A 156 0.18 -20.58 16.34
CA PRO A 156 -0.41 -19.56 17.22
C PRO A 156 -1.78 -19.11 16.69
N ASP A 157 -2.64 -18.70 17.64
CA ASP A 157 -3.98 -18.21 17.33
C ASP A 157 -3.91 -16.96 16.44
N ASP A 158 -4.83 -16.85 15.51
CA ASP A 158 -4.96 -15.71 14.60
C ASP A 158 -5.30 -14.40 15.35
N ASN A 159 -5.99 -14.48 16.47
CA ASN A 159 -6.31 -13.34 17.32
C ASN A 159 -5.09 -12.62 17.92
N LEU A 160 -3.91 -13.25 17.88
CA LEU A 160 -2.66 -12.60 18.30
C LEU A 160 -2.11 -11.63 17.27
N PHE A 161 -2.60 -11.69 16.02
CA PHE A 161 -2.05 -10.91 14.90
C PHE A 161 -3.09 -10.08 14.16
N PHE A 162 -4.33 -10.57 14.05
CA PHE A 162 -5.36 -9.98 13.20
C PHE A 162 -6.40 -9.21 14.02
N GLY A 163 -6.73 -8.02 13.53
CA GLY A 163 -7.49 -7.00 14.24
C GLY A 163 -6.59 -5.85 14.67
N VAL A 164 -7.13 -4.64 14.74
CA VAL A 164 -6.34 -3.41 14.95
C VAL A 164 -5.44 -3.50 16.19
N ASN A 165 -6.00 -3.89 17.32
CA ASN A 165 -5.25 -3.93 18.59
C ASN A 165 -4.16 -5.02 18.59
N ALA A 166 -4.46 -6.19 18.01
CA ALA A 166 -3.50 -7.29 17.92
C ALA A 166 -2.34 -6.92 16.97
N ASP A 167 -2.67 -6.38 15.79
CA ASP A 167 -1.69 -5.89 14.79
C ASP A 167 -0.72 -4.89 15.41
N VAL A 168 -1.23 -3.92 16.12
CA VAL A 168 -0.44 -2.87 16.79
C VAL A 168 0.44 -3.45 17.90
N LYS A 169 -0.09 -4.35 18.71
CA LYS A 169 0.61 -4.88 19.90
C LYS A 169 1.86 -5.67 19.53
N TYR A 170 1.76 -6.65 18.64
CA TYR A 170 2.94 -7.44 18.28
C TYR A 170 3.96 -6.65 17.47
N LEU A 171 3.51 -5.70 16.62
CA LEU A 171 4.41 -4.84 15.87
C LEU A 171 5.17 -3.88 16.80
N ALA A 172 4.53 -3.32 17.82
CA ALA A 172 5.22 -2.48 18.82
C ALA A 172 6.32 -3.26 19.55
N SER A 173 6.05 -4.50 19.98
CA SER A 173 7.05 -5.38 20.58
C SER A 173 8.20 -5.69 19.61
N TRP A 174 7.89 -5.97 18.34
CA TRP A 174 8.90 -6.22 17.31
C TRP A 174 9.80 -4.97 17.09
N MET A 175 9.19 -3.78 17.01
CA MET A 175 9.92 -2.51 16.83
C MET A 175 10.84 -2.20 18.01
N ASN A 176 10.42 -2.49 19.24
CA ASN A 176 11.25 -2.38 20.43
C ASN A 176 12.49 -3.27 20.33
N THR A 177 12.28 -4.55 20.00
CA THR A 177 13.38 -5.52 19.79
C THR A 177 14.32 -5.07 18.68
N PHE A 178 13.80 -4.62 17.55
CA PHE A 178 14.59 -4.12 16.42
C PHE A 178 15.44 -2.92 16.82
N THR A 179 14.83 -1.95 17.50
CA THR A 179 15.52 -0.74 17.99
C THR A 179 16.67 -1.10 18.92
N THR A 180 16.45 -2.07 19.80
CA THR A 180 17.47 -2.57 20.76
C THR A 180 18.60 -3.29 20.03
N ARG A 181 18.29 -4.23 19.13
CA ARG A 181 19.29 -5.02 18.39
C ARG A 181 20.20 -4.15 17.52
N HIS A 182 19.64 -3.10 16.92
CA HIS A 182 20.36 -2.19 16.04
C HIS A 182 20.96 -0.97 16.74
N ASN A 183 20.87 -0.91 18.10
CA ASN A 183 21.36 0.22 18.92
C ASN A 183 20.85 1.58 18.42
N ARG A 184 19.50 1.69 18.22
CA ARG A 184 18.87 2.88 17.65
C ARG A 184 17.98 3.63 18.67
N TRP A 185 18.21 3.44 19.98
CA TRP A 185 17.44 4.12 21.00
C TRP A 185 17.66 5.64 21.03
N GLU A 186 18.85 6.11 20.70
CA GLU A 186 19.18 7.54 20.64
C GLU A 186 18.66 8.21 19.35
N SER A 187 18.36 7.42 18.29
CA SER A 187 17.88 7.96 17.03
C SER A 187 16.49 8.61 17.18
N PRO A 188 16.24 9.78 16.56
CA PRO A 188 14.89 10.26 16.33
C PRO A 188 14.08 9.21 15.57
N LYS A 189 12.88 8.88 16.06
CA LYS A 189 12.04 7.78 15.57
C LYS A 189 10.80 8.31 14.91
N TYR A 190 10.56 7.82 13.70
CA TYR A 190 9.37 8.14 12.92
C TYR A 190 8.70 6.85 12.48
N ILE A 191 7.40 6.90 12.29
CA ILE A 191 6.64 5.84 11.62
C ILE A 191 5.87 6.42 10.44
N ILE A 192 5.85 5.67 9.34
CA ILE A 192 5.12 6.05 8.13
C ILE A 192 4.20 4.90 7.71
N GLY A 193 2.95 5.22 7.37
CA GLY A 193 1.98 4.23 6.94
C GLY A 193 1.07 4.73 5.83
N GLU A 194 0.86 3.88 4.84
CA GLU A 194 -0.03 4.14 3.72
C GLU A 194 -1.37 3.42 3.92
N SER A 195 -2.48 4.09 3.58
CA SER A 195 -3.85 3.52 3.61
C SER A 195 -4.24 3.04 5.01
N TYR A 196 -4.58 1.74 5.21
CA TYR A 196 -4.76 1.14 6.54
C TYR A 196 -3.47 1.26 7.40
N GLY A 197 -2.30 1.40 6.79
CA GLY A 197 -1.07 1.75 7.49
C GLY A 197 -1.18 3.05 8.31
N GLY A 198 -2.04 3.99 7.92
CA GLY A 198 -2.38 5.17 8.72
C GLY A 198 -3.09 4.78 10.04
N THR A 199 -4.04 3.84 10.00
CA THR A 199 -4.67 3.24 11.20
C THR A 199 -3.62 2.60 12.10
N ARG A 200 -2.74 1.80 11.48
CA ARG A 200 -1.63 1.15 12.20
C ARG A 200 -0.70 2.17 12.86
N VAL A 201 -0.31 3.21 12.15
CA VAL A 201 0.57 4.28 12.65
C VAL A 201 -0.03 4.98 13.86
N MET A 202 -1.33 5.28 13.83
CA MET A 202 -2.01 5.90 14.98
C MET A 202 -2.05 4.97 16.19
N GLY A 203 -2.42 3.71 16.00
CA GLY A 203 -2.41 2.71 17.06
C GLY A 203 -1.01 2.47 17.63
N LEU A 204 0.00 2.32 16.74
CA LEU A 204 1.39 2.14 17.14
C LEU A 204 1.94 3.33 17.92
N SER A 205 1.57 4.57 17.58
CA SER A 205 2.07 5.74 18.31
C SER A 205 1.63 5.72 19.77
N LEU A 206 0.44 5.25 20.07
CA LEU A 206 -0.06 5.08 21.43
C LEU A 206 0.57 3.87 22.12
N GLU A 207 0.60 2.71 21.45
CA GLU A 207 1.12 1.45 22.02
C GLU A 207 2.61 1.53 22.34
N LEU A 208 3.41 2.12 21.45
CA LEU A 208 4.85 2.32 21.66
C LEU A 208 5.12 3.16 22.89
N GLN A 209 4.37 4.25 23.09
CA GLN A 209 4.54 5.09 24.27
C GLN A 209 4.09 4.40 25.57
N ASN A 210 2.92 3.79 25.55
CA ASN A 210 2.31 3.25 26.78
C ASN A 210 2.93 1.90 27.22
N SER A 211 3.25 1.04 26.26
CA SER A 211 3.68 -0.33 26.56
C SER A 211 5.18 -0.57 26.35
N GLN A 212 5.83 0.20 25.47
CA GLN A 212 7.24 0.01 25.13
C GLN A 212 8.14 1.15 25.60
N TRP A 213 7.58 2.22 26.17
CA TRP A 213 8.30 3.44 26.58
C TRP A 213 9.15 4.03 25.45
N MET A 214 8.71 3.79 24.21
CA MET A 214 9.33 4.28 23.00
C MET A 214 8.55 5.49 22.49
N TYR A 215 9.16 6.67 22.60
CA TYR A 215 8.55 7.92 22.14
C TYR A 215 8.98 8.22 20.72
N LEU A 216 8.02 8.68 19.91
CA LEU A 216 8.21 9.03 18.51
C LEU A 216 8.42 10.54 18.37
N ASN A 217 9.26 10.90 17.38
CA ASN A 217 9.46 12.29 16.98
C ASN A 217 8.42 12.75 15.95
N GLY A 218 7.77 11.80 15.28
CA GLY A 218 6.68 12.10 14.34
C GLY A 218 6.05 10.89 13.72
N VAL A 219 4.88 11.12 13.12
CA VAL A 219 4.11 10.16 12.36
C VAL A 219 3.80 10.74 10.98
N ILE A 220 3.87 9.89 9.94
CA ILE A 220 3.59 10.29 8.57
C ILE A 220 2.49 9.38 8.05
N MET A 221 1.38 9.97 7.65
CA MET A 221 0.25 9.26 7.10
C MET A 221 0.14 9.55 5.61
N VAL A 222 0.27 8.51 4.78
CA VAL A 222 0.16 8.59 3.33
C VAL A 222 -1.20 8.04 2.92
N SER A 223 -2.06 8.90 2.35
CA SER A 223 -3.43 8.52 1.95
C SER A 223 -4.11 7.61 2.97
N PRO A 224 -4.23 8.04 4.24
CA PRO A 224 -4.73 7.19 5.30
C PRO A 224 -6.16 6.74 5.01
N ALA A 225 -6.50 5.52 5.43
CA ALA A 225 -7.87 5.08 5.40
C ALA A 225 -8.73 6.03 6.25
N ASP A 226 -9.81 6.55 5.66
CA ASP A 226 -10.70 7.47 6.36
C ASP A 226 -11.37 6.81 7.57
N TYR A 227 -11.45 7.57 8.65
CA TYR A 227 -12.03 7.12 9.91
C TYR A 227 -13.52 7.44 9.98
N LYS A 228 -14.33 6.69 9.25
CA LYS A 228 -15.79 6.71 9.30
C LYS A 228 -16.46 7.99 8.81
N VAL A 229 -15.85 9.17 8.85
CA VAL A 229 -16.49 10.43 8.45
C VAL A 229 -16.93 10.41 6.99
N LEU A 230 -16.04 9.93 6.10
CA LEU A 230 -16.34 9.83 4.67
C LEU A 230 -16.87 8.44 4.25
N ARG A 231 -16.70 7.41 5.09
CA ARG A 231 -17.13 6.05 4.77
C ARG A 231 -18.58 5.73 5.14
N VAL A 232 -19.18 6.51 5.98
CA VAL A 232 -20.53 6.23 6.48
C VAL A 232 -21.61 6.59 5.44
N GLY A 233 -21.24 7.27 4.36
CA GLY A 233 -22.18 7.82 3.39
C GLY A 233 -22.82 9.12 3.89
N GLY A 234 -23.85 9.58 3.17
CA GLY A 234 -24.57 10.79 3.49
C GLY A 234 -23.96 12.06 2.88
N PRO A 235 -24.53 13.23 3.20
CA PRO A 235 -24.26 14.48 2.49
C PRO A 235 -22.78 14.87 2.40
N LEU A 236 -21.99 14.61 3.46
CA LEU A 236 -20.57 14.94 3.50
C LEU A 236 -19.74 14.07 2.54
N ALA A 237 -20.01 12.76 2.51
CA ALA A 237 -19.20 11.83 1.73
C ALA A 237 -19.23 12.12 0.24
N SER A 238 -20.42 12.33 -0.32
CA SER A 238 -20.59 12.59 -1.76
C SER A 238 -20.20 13.99 -2.15
N SER A 239 -20.55 14.99 -1.32
CA SER A 239 -20.29 16.39 -1.64
C SER A 239 -18.80 16.71 -1.59
N LEU A 240 -18.07 16.26 -0.58
CA LEU A 240 -16.64 16.53 -0.44
C LEU A 240 -15.77 15.79 -1.47
N ASN A 241 -16.34 14.82 -2.20
CA ASN A 241 -15.68 14.21 -3.34
C ASN A 241 -15.86 14.99 -4.65
N LEU A 242 -16.72 16.01 -4.72
CA LEU A 242 -16.97 16.75 -5.95
C LEU A 242 -15.71 17.41 -6.54
N PRO A 243 -14.82 18.05 -5.76
CA PRO A 243 -13.57 18.59 -6.32
C PRO A 243 -12.69 17.51 -6.95
N TYR A 244 -12.67 16.31 -6.36
CA TYR A 244 -11.99 15.16 -6.95
C TYR A 244 -12.67 14.71 -8.26
N TYR A 245 -14.00 14.65 -8.32
CA TYR A 245 -14.72 14.35 -9.56
C TYR A 245 -14.42 15.39 -10.65
N THR A 246 -14.37 16.65 -10.27
CA THR A 246 -13.98 17.75 -11.17
C THR A 246 -12.59 17.54 -11.75
N ALA A 247 -11.62 17.20 -10.91
CA ALA A 247 -10.25 16.95 -11.36
C ALA A 247 -10.15 15.75 -12.30
N ALA A 248 -10.83 14.65 -11.99
CA ALA A 248 -10.87 13.46 -12.83
C ALA A 248 -11.56 13.76 -14.17
N ALA A 249 -12.72 14.44 -14.15
CA ALA A 249 -13.45 14.83 -15.35
C ALA A 249 -12.63 15.81 -16.22
N TRP A 250 -11.94 16.76 -15.61
CA TRP A 250 -11.04 17.68 -16.32
C TRP A 250 -9.91 16.91 -17.03
N TYR A 251 -9.26 15.98 -16.36
CA TYR A 251 -8.19 15.15 -16.93
C TYR A 251 -8.68 14.36 -18.16
N HIS A 252 -9.86 13.78 -18.06
CA HIS A 252 -10.47 12.98 -19.13
C HIS A 252 -11.28 13.80 -20.14
N LYS A 253 -11.23 15.12 -20.06
CA LYS A 253 -11.90 16.06 -21.00
C LYS A 253 -13.43 15.92 -21.04
N MET A 254 -14.01 15.63 -19.89
CA MET A 254 -15.45 15.44 -19.72
C MET A 254 -16.19 16.69 -19.21
N LEU A 255 -15.45 17.79 -18.92
CA LEU A 255 -16.08 19.04 -18.47
C LEU A 255 -16.56 19.89 -19.66
N PRO A 256 -17.54 20.80 -19.43
CA PRO A 256 -17.93 21.81 -20.41
C PRO A 256 -16.73 22.68 -20.85
N SER A 257 -16.79 23.17 -22.07
CA SER A 257 -15.65 23.85 -22.73
C SER A 257 -15.10 25.07 -21.97
N ASP A 258 -15.95 25.78 -21.27
CA ASP A 258 -15.59 26.95 -20.46
C ASP A 258 -14.80 26.61 -19.20
N LEU A 259 -15.01 25.42 -18.63
CA LEU A 259 -14.18 24.87 -17.57
C LEU A 259 -12.96 24.14 -18.15
N GLN A 260 -13.17 23.33 -19.18
CA GLN A 260 -12.12 22.51 -19.78
C GLN A 260 -10.92 23.32 -20.30
N SER A 261 -11.15 24.58 -20.69
CA SER A 261 -10.10 25.48 -21.22
C SER A 261 -9.25 26.16 -20.12
N LYS A 262 -9.64 26.05 -18.86
CA LYS A 262 -8.95 26.67 -17.72
C LYS A 262 -7.96 25.71 -17.07
N ASP A 263 -7.02 26.28 -16.31
CA ASP A 263 -6.17 25.47 -15.41
C ASP A 263 -7.03 24.83 -14.32
N LEU A 264 -6.66 23.60 -13.93
CA LEU A 264 -7.38 22.85 -12.91
C LEU A 264 -7.47 23.61 -11.58
N LEU A 265 -6.39 24.28 -11.17
CA LEU A 265 -6.35 25.03 -9.92
C LEU A 265 -7.24 26.28 -9.92
N GLU A 266 -7.63 26.78 -11.10
CA GLU A 266 -8.62 27.87 -11.22
C GLU A 266 -10.06 27.38 -11.07
N ILE A 267 -10.32 26.09 -11.37
CA ILE A 267 -11.66 25.50 -11.36
C ILE A 267 -12.03 24.98 -9.97
N LEU A 268 -11.08 24.34 -9.28
CA LEU A 268 -11.34 23.63 -8.02
C LEU A 268 -12.01 24.50 -6.94
N PRO A 269 -11.62 25.77 -6.71
CA PRO A 269 -12.27 26.59 -5.71
C PRO A 269 -13.79 26.76 -5.91
N GLY A 270 -14.24 26.84 -7.18
CA GLY A 270 -15.67 26.90 -7.50
C GLY A 270 -16.42 25.59 -7.19
N ALA A 271 -15.77 24.44 -7.45
CA ALA A 271 -16.34 23.15 -7.11
C ALA A 271 -16.38 22.91 -5.59
N GLU A 272 -15.39 23.38 -4.85
CA GLU A 272 -15.32 23.33 -3.39
C GLU A 272 -16.41 24.20 -2.76
N ASP A 273 -16.55 25.44 -3.23
CA ASP A 273 -17.58 26.36 -2.75
C ASP A 273 -18.99 25.80 -2.97
N PHE A 274 -19.28 25.33 -4.18
CA PHE A 274 -20.56 24.67 -4.49
C PHE A 274 -20.78 23.41 -3.61
N ALA A 275 -19.78 22.58 -3.43
CA ALA A 275 -19.89 21.39 -2.60
C ALA A 275 -20.30 21.70 -1.18
N ILE A 276 -19.69 22.72 -0.57
CA ILE A 276 -19.89 23.07 0.84
C ILE A 276 -21.19 23.85 1.04
N ASN A 277 -21.42 24.87 0.20
CA ASN A 277 -22.48 25.84 0.45
C ASN A 277 -23.82 25.49 -0.18
N GLU A 278 -23.83 24.62 -1.19
CA GLU A 278 -25.05 24.27 -1.91
C GLU A 278 -25.34 22.76 -1.91
N LEU A 279 -24.38 21.90 -2.25
CA LEU A 279 -24.62 20.46 -2.41
C LEU A 279 -24.86 19.76 -1.07
N ILE A 280 -24.07 20.03 -0.03
CA ILE A 280 -24.27 19.47 1.33
C ILE A 280 -25.67 19.83 1.87
N PRO A 281 -26.10 21.11 1.86
CA PRO A 281 -27.44 21.46 2.29
C PRO A 281 -28.56 20.78 1.47
N ALA A 282 -28.37 20.69 0.14
CA ALA A 282 -29.36 20.08 -0.74
C ALA A 282 -29.55 18.58 -0.45
N ILE A 283 -28.45 17.81 -0.37
CA ILE A 283 -28.51 16.37 -0.05
C ILE A 283 -29.08 16.17 1.37
N SER A 284 -28.75 17.03 2.32
CA SER A 284 -29.23 16.95 3.70
C SER A 284 -30.76 17.11 3.84
N LYS A 285 -31.41 17.77 2.86
CA LYS A 285 -32.87 17.88 2.83
C LYS A 285 -33.57 16.54 2.52
N GLY A 286 -32.85 15.60 1.87
CA GLY A 286 -33.43 14.32 1.50
C GLY A 286 -34.74 14.47 0.71
N GLY A 287 -35.79 13.80 1.14
CA GLY A 287 -37.11 13.88 0.51
C GLY A 287 -37.85 15.23 0.67
N PHE A 288 -37.31 16.18 1.44
CA PHE A 288 -37.89 17.52 1.59
C PHE A 288 -37.36 18.54 0.59
N ILE A 289 -36.39 18.19 -0.27
CA ILE A 289 -35.91 19.06 -1.33
C ILE A 289 -37.00 19.25 -2.38
N ARG A 290 -37.22 20.47 -2.82
CA ARG A 290 -38.17 20.76 -3.90
C ARG A 290 -37.62 20.31 -5.25
N ASP A 291 -38.45 19.79 -6.14
CA ASP A 291 -38.03 19.33 -7.46
C ASP A 291 -37.28 20.39 -8.26
N SER A 292 -37.77 21.66 -8.23
CA SER A 292 -37.09 22.77 -8.90
C SER A 292 -35.67 23.05 -8.35
N GLU A 293 -35.49 22.94 -7.05
CA GLU A 293 -34.21 23.08 -6.41
C GLU A 293 -33.30 21.87 -6.75
N LYS A 294 -33.84 20.67 -6.69
CA LYS A 294 -33.10 19.44 -7.04
C LYS A 294 -32.56 19.48 -8.46
N LEU A 295 -33.33 20.01 -9.42
CA LEU A 295 -32.91 20.21 -10.81
C LEU A 295 -31.75 21.21 -10.93
N ILE A 296 -31.79 22.34 -10.21
CA ILE A 296 -30.74 23.36 -10.22
C ILE A 296 -29.42 22.76 -9.68
N ILE A 297 -29.51 22.04 -8.56
CA ILE A 297 -28.33 21.40 -7.95
C ILE A 297 -27.77 20.30 -8.86
N ALA A 298 -28.63 19.48 -9.48
CA ALA A 298 -28.19 18.45 -10.42
C ALA A 298 -27.45 19.04 -11.63
N LYS A 299 -27.97 20.16 -12.17
CA LYS A 299 -27.31 20.87 -13.27
C LYS A 299 -25.92 21.39 -12.87
N GLN A 300 -25.81 22.00 -11.70
CA GLN A 300 -24.53 22.52 -11.22
C GLN A 300 -23.54 21.40 -10.89
N MET A 301 -24.03 20.28 -10.32
CA MET A 301 -23.21 19.10 -10.09
C MET A 301 -22.73 18.46 -11.41
N SER A 302 -23.59 18.42 -12.44
CA SER A 302 -23.24 17.97 -13.80
C SER A 302 -22.11 18.83 -14.39
N TYR A 303 -22.22 20.15 -14.23
CA TYR A 303 -21.24 21.13 -14.71
C TYR A 303 -19.83 20.87 -14.14
N TYR A 304 -19.71 20.50 -12.85
CA TYR A 304 -18.43 20.22 -12.21
C TYR A 304 -17.98 18.76 -12.32
N SER A 305 -18.89 17.80 -12.38
CA SER A 305 -18.52 16.38 -12.34
C SER A 305 -18.32 15.71 -13.69
N GLY A 306 -18.81 16.35 -14.78
CA GLY A 306 -18.83 15.72 -16.10
C GLY A 306 -19.90 14.63 -16.25
N LEU A 307 -20.67 14.33 -15.22
CA LEU A 307 -21.79 13.38 -15.29
C LEU A 307 -23.04 14.03 -15.84
N SER A 308 -23.92 13.26 -16.48
CA SER A 308 -25.20 13.81 -16.96
C SER A 308 -26.16 14.14 -15.80
N GLU A 309 -26.95 15.20 -15.98
CA GLU A 309 -28.02 15.58 -15.01
C GLU A 309 -28.95 14.40 -14.71
N LYS A 310 -29.30 13.61 -15.73
CA LYS A 310 -30.15 12.43 -15.60
C LYS A 310 -29.57 11.43 -14.60
N VAL A 311 -28.31 11.12 -14.73
CA VAL A 311 -27.61 10.18 -13.87
C VAL A 311 -27.54 10.69 -12.42
N ILE A 312 -27.22 11.97 -12.24
CA ILE A 312 -27.17 12.62 -10.92
C ILE A 312 -28.56 12.60 -10.24
N LEU A 313 -29.63 12.85 -10.99
CA LEU A 313 -31.00 12.77 -10.47
C LEU A 313 -31.40 11.34 -10.08
N GLN A 314 -30.96 10.33 -10.85
CA GLN A 314 -31.16 8.91 -10.51
C GLN A 314 -30.45 8.51 -9.21
N GLN A 315 -29.34 9.16 -8.89
CA GLN A 315 -28.60 8.98 -7.64
C GLN A 315 -29.10 9.92 -6.52
N ASN A 316 -30.18 10.65 -6.71
CA ASN A 316 -30.73 11.61 -5.75
C ASN A 316 -29.71 12.65 -5.25
N LEU A 317 -28.83 13.12 -6.13
CA LEU A 317 -27.70 14.02 -5.87
C LEU A 317 -26.55 13.38 -5.06
N ASP A 318 -26.75 12.20 -4.50
CA ASP A 318 -25.77 11.48 -3.67
C ASP A 318 -24.98 10.47 -4.54
N VAL A 319 -23.97 10.97 -5.26
CA VAL A 319 -23.18 10.16 -6.19
C VAL A 319 -21.99 9.55 -5.45
N PRO A 320 -21.95 8.23 -5.19
CA PRO A 320 -20.83 7.60 -4.52
C PRO A 320 -19.62 7.42 -5.46
N ASN A 321 -18.40 7.43 -4.91
CA ASN A 321 -17.16 7.27 -5.69
C ASN A 321 -17.17 6.07 -6.64
N ARG A 322 -17.67 4.93 -6.17
CA ARG A 322 -17.71 3.70 -6.99
C ARG A 322 -18.59 3.85 -8.22
N PHE A 323 -19.69 4.58 -8.08
CA PHE A 323 -20.56 4.89 -9.19
C PHE A 323 -19.85 5.87 -10.16
N PHE A 324 -19.25 6.94 -9.64
CA PHE A 324 -18.50 7.91 -10.44
C PHE A 324 -17.39 7.25 -11.28
N TRP A 325 -16.57 6.38 -10.69
CA TRP A 325 -15.51 5.69 -11.42
C TRP A 325 -16.03 4.87 -12.61
N LYS A 326 -17.18 4.25 -12.42
CA LYS A 326 -17.82 3.41 -13.45
C LYS A 326 -18.52 4.23 -14.52
N GLU A 327 -19.07 5.40 -14.14
CA GLU A 327 -19.99 6.18 -14.97
C GLU A 327 -19.28 7.20 -15.86
N LEU A 328 -18.19 7.82 -15.38
CA LEU A 328 -17.59 8.99 -16.03
C LEU A 328 -17.32 8.80 -17.54
N LEU A 329 -16.80 7.65 -17.93
CA LEU A 329 -16.43 7.35 -19.32
C LEU A 329 -17.29 6.23 -19.93
N ARG A 330 -18.40 5.88 -19.31
CA ARG A 330 -19.25 4.75 -19.73
C ARG A 330 -19.70 4.88 -21.18
N ASP A 331 -20.31 6.01 -21.51
CA ASP A 331 -20.91 6.23 -22.83
C ASP A 331 -19.87 6.60 -23.89
N GLU A 332 -18.76 7.21 -23.50
CA GLU A 332 -17.70 7.65 -24.42
C GLU A 332 -16.82 6.48 -24.90
N SER A 333 -16.38 5.63 -23.99
CA SER A 333 -15.39 4.61 -24.31
C SER A 333 -15.63 3.25 -23.63
N GLY A 334 -16.53 3.19 -22.66
CA GLY A 334 -16.76 2.01 -21.84
C GLY A 334 -15.64 1.73 -20.81
N TYR A 335 -14.68 2.63 -20.66
CA TYR A 335 -13.64 2.51 -19.65
C TYR A 335 -14.13 2.87 -18.26
N THR A 336 -13.50 2.27 -17.28
CA THR A 336 -13.63 2.59 -15.86
C THR A 336 -12.38 3.34 -15.41
N VAL A 337 -12.55 4.47 -14.72
CA VAL A 337 -11.42 5.23 -14.19
C VAL A 337 -10.87 4.60 -12.91
N GLY A 338 -9.59 4.78 -12.66
CA GLY A 338 -8.91 4.19 -11.52
C GLY A 338 -9.38 4.74 -10.17
N ARG A 339 -9.40 3.88 -9.15
CA ARG A 339 -9.74 4.23 -7.77
C ARG A 339 -8.59 4.93 -7.03
N LEU A 340 -7.37 4.44 -7.21
CA LEU A 340 -6.17 4.95 -6.54
C LEU A 340 -5.58 6.15 -7.29
N ASP A 341 -5.64 6.10 -8.61
CA ASP A 341 -5.28 7.20 -9.49
C ASP A 341 -6.23 7.22 -10.69
N SER A 342 -7.13 8.20 -10.72
CA SER A 342 -8.17 8.29 -11.74
C SER A 342 -7.67 8.71 -13.12
N ARG A 343 -6.37 8.98 -13.28
CA ARG A 343 -5.75 9.17 -14.60
C ARG A 343 -5.64 7.84 -15.36
N TYR A 344 -5.49 6.72 -14.65
CA TYR A 344 -5.41 5.40 -15.23
C TYR A 344 -6.80 4.83 -15.51
N LEU A 345 -6.86 3.99 -16.53
CA LEU A 345 -8.07 3.38 -17.03
C LEU A 345 -7.99 1.87 -16.96
N GLY A 346 -9.14 1.23 -16.89
CA GLY A 346 -9.27 -0.20 -17.01
C GLY A 346 -10.60 -0.61 -17.63
N ILE A 347 -10.74 -1.89 -17.95
CA ILE A 347 -11.93 -2.46 -18.57
C ILE A 347 -12.54 -3.45 -17.59
N ASP A 348 -13.76 -3.18 -17.17
CA ASP A 348 -14.57 -4.13 -16.40
C ASP A 348 -15.12 -5.23 -17.33
N ARG A 349 -15.47 -6.37 -16.74
CA ARG A 349 -16.10 -7.47 -17.49
C ARG A 349 -17.43 -7.06 -18.16
N SER A 350 -18.14 -6.11 -17.58
CA SER A 350 -19.36 -5.53 -18.14
C SER A 350 -19.32 -4.01 -18.02
N VAL A 351 -19.72 -3.31 -19.09
CA VAL A 351 -19.89 -1.85 -19.07
C VAL A 351 -21.04 -1.44 -18.14
N ALA A 352 -22.08 -2.26 -18.05
CA ALA A 352 -23.22 -2.03 -17.16
C ALA A 352 -22.84 -2.22 -15.68
N GLY A 353 -23.74 -1.74 -14.80
CA GLY A 353 -23.58 -1.87 -13.35
C GLY A 353 -23.18 -0.56 -12.67
N GLU A 354 -23.30 -0.53 -11.35
CA GLU A 354 -23.05 0.65 -10.51
C GLU A 354 -21.66 0.70 -9.91
N ARG A 355 -20.86 -0.36 -10.09
CA ARG A 355 -19.56 -0.50 -9.41
C ARG A 355 -18.54 -1.09 -10.38
N PRO A 356 -17.28 -0.67 -10.27
CA PRO A 356 -16.18 -1.40 -10.90
C PRO A 356 -16.09 -2.83 -10.35
N ASP A 357 -15.69 -3.77 -11.20
CA ASP A 357 -15.43 -5.15 -10.76
C ASP A 357 -14.25 -5.21 -9.78
N TYR A 358 -13.27 -4.33 -9.96
CA TYR A 358 -12.04 -4.21 -9.17
C TYR A 358 -11.44 -2.81 -9.37
N SER A 359 -10.26 -2.57 -8.78
CA SER A 359 -9.50 -1.34 -9.05
C SER A 359 -8.81 -1.48 -10.42
N ALA A 360 -9.38 -0.83 -11.43
CA ALA A 360 -9.04 -1.01 -12.84
C ALA A 360 -7.55 -0.74 -13.13
N GLU A 361 -6.99 0.30 -12.52
CA GLU A 361 -5.60 0.70 -12.65
C GLU A 361 -4.60 -0.36 -12.16
N LEU A 362 -4.99 -1.16 -11.19
CA LEU A 362 -4.10 -2.18 -10.62
C LEU A 362 -3.71 -3.27 -11.60
N THR A 363 -4.50 -3.51 -12.64
CA THR A 363 -4.12 -4.47 -13.70
C THR A 363 -2.91 -4.02 -14.48
N SER A 364 -2.70 -2.70 -14.60
CA SER A 364 -1.52 -2.14 -15.25
C SER A 364 -0.25 -2.20 -14.39
N TRP A 365 -0.37 -2.44 -13.08
CA TRP A 365 0.72 -2.32 -12.12
C TRP A 365 1.09 -3.62 -11.41
N LEU A 366 0.09 -4.37 -10.90
CA LEU A 366 0.33 -5.50 -9.99
C LEU A 366 1.27 -6.56 -10.57
N HIS A 367 1.13 -6.83 -11.87
CA HIS A 367 1.96 -7.83 -12.55
C HIS A 367 3.44 -7.46 -12.62
N SER A 368 3.80 -6.18 -12.45
CA SER A 368 5.18 -5.71 -12.48
C SER A 368 5.86 -5.77 -11.11
N PHE A 369 5.10 -5.65 -10.01
CA PHE A 369 5.66 -5.65 -8.66
C PHE A 369 6.27 -6.99 -8.25
N THR A 370 5.59 -8.09 -8.55
CA THR A 370 6.07 -9.43 -8.17
C THR A 370 7.43 -9.77 -8.78
N PRO A 371 7.64 -9.65 -10.10
CA PRO A 371 8.97 -9.89 -10.67
C PRO A 371 10.00 -8.86 -10.19
N ALA A 372 9.62 -7.58 -10.06
CA ALA A 372 10.55 -6.54 -9.64
C ALA A 372 11.07 -6.75 -8.22
N ILE A 373 10.18 -7.02 -7.25
CA ILE A 373 10.60 -7.21 -5.86
C ILE A 373 11.41 -8.49 -5.67
N ASN A 374 10.98 -9.61 -6.28
CA ASN A 374 11.72 -10.88 -6.15
C ASN A 374 13.12 -10.79 -6.79
N TYR A 375 13.22 -10.18 -7.99
CA TYR A 375 14.51 -9.95 -8.62
C TYR A 375 15.41 -9.04 -7.76
N TYR A 376 14.88 -7.92 -7.28
CA TYR A 376 15.62 -6.96 -6.48
C TYR A 376 16.15 -7.58 -5.19
N LEU A 377 15.32 -8.31 -4.46
CA LEU A 377 15.72 -8.95 -3.22
C LEU A 377 16.78 -10.03 -3.45
N ARG A 378 16.62 -10.83 -4.52
CA ARG A 378 17.54 -11.92 -4.83
C ARG A 378 18.87 -11.42 -5.38
N GLU A 379 18.83 -10.63 -6.45
CA GLU A 379 20.02 -10.28 -7.22
C GLU A 379 20.79 -9.07 -6.67
N GLU A 380 20.09 -8.10 -6.06
CA GLU A 380 20.74 -6.91 -5.52
C GLU A 380 20.97 -6.99 -3.99
N LEU A 381 20.08 -7.67 -3.26
CA LEU A 381 20.20 -7.80 -1.80
C LEU A 381 20.65 -9.19 -1.34
N ASN A 382 20.98 -10.11 -2.26
CA ASN A 382 21.46 -11.48 -1.98
C ASN A 382 20.55 -12.26 -1.02
N PHE A 383 19.24 -12.01 -1.10
CA PHE A 383 18.27 -12.68 -0.25
C PHE A 383 17.64 -13.88 -0.97
N GLU A 384 17.96 -15.08 -0.53
CA GLU A 384 17.44 -16.33 -1.11
C GLU A 384 16.41 -16.98 -0.20
N THR A 385 15.28 -17.39 -0.77
CA THR A 385 14.23 -18.11 -0.09
C THR A 385 13.34 -18.85 -1.08
N ASP A 386 12.79 -19.99 -0.66
CA ASP A 386 11.77 -20.75 -1.39
C ASP A 386 10.35 -20.31 -0.98
N LEU A 387 10.21 -19.39 -0.02
CA LEU A 387 8.92 -18.86 0.39
C LEU A 387 8.31 -18.02 -0.72
N LYS A 388 6.99 -18.13 -0.87
CA LYS A 388 6.22 -17.23 -1.73
C LYS A 388 6.14 -15.84 -1.08
N TYR A 389 6.42 -14.79 -1.86
CA TYR A 389 6.14 -13.40 -1.46
C TYR A 389 4.63 -13.15 -1.53
N ASN A 390 3.99 -12.89 -0.39
CA ASN A 390 2.58 -12.53 -0.31
C ASN A 390 2.44 -11.01 -0.42
N MET A 391 1.79 -10.56 -1.49
CA MET A 391 1.61 -9.13 -1.81
C MET A 391 0.68 -8.42 -0.82
#